data_f9b511c4cb7344c4862c9db0035a9bea
#
_entry.id   f9b511c4cb7344c4862c9db0035a9bea
#
_cell.length_a   1.000
_cell.length_b   1.000
_cell.length_c   1.000
_cell.angle_alpha   90.00
_cell.angle_beta   90.00
_cell.angle_gamma   90.00
#
_symmetry.space_group_name_H-M   'P 1'
#
loop_
_entity.id
_entity.type
_entity.pdbx_description
1 polymer ?
#
loop_
_entity_poly.entity_id
_entity_poly.type
_entity_poly.pdbx_seq_one_letter_code
_entity_poly.pdbx_strand_id
1 'polypeptide(L)'
;MKDKFENINLTICKVSVLTDDVRLYLRTKDGEPFGNFNALRQELNNNDKELSFAMNAGMYHPDLSPVGHFKEEYNEKKKVVSKPGPGNFGMLPNGIFCIGSNWLNVYETFDYLDKTPKCNYATQSGPMLVLNNRLHPRFLKESKSKFIRNGVGTSADKKYAYFVKAEDTVNFYTFARIFKEKLKAPNALYFDGKISRLYSKELNRNDFGWPMGPILAVVRSKD
;
A
#
# COMPACT_ATOMS: atom_id res chain seq x y z
N MET A 1 -8.30 5.60 11.68
CA MET A 1 -8.97 6.83 12.17
C MET A 1 -9.25 7.80 11.04
N LYS A 2 -10.30 8.62 11.16
CA LYS A 2 -10.53 9.78 10.27
C LYS A 2 -9.62 10.93 10.71
N ASP A 3 -9.06 11.68 9.76
CA ASP A 3 -8.10 12.76 10.02
C ASP A 3 -8.16 13.82 8.90
N LYS A 4 -7.40 14.90 9.02
CA LYS A 4 -7.31 15.98 8.02
C LYS A 4 -5.88 16.44 7.83
N PHE A 5 -5.56 16.87 6.61
CA PHE A 5 -4.36 17.63 6.29
C PHE A 5 -4.77 18.82 5.42
N GLU A 6 -4.59 20.05 5.95
CA GLU A 6 -5.17 21.24 5.36
C GLU A 6 -6.70 21.03 5.18
N ASN A 7 -7.22 21.18 3.97
CA ASN A 7 -8.64 20.99 3.65
C ASN A 7 -8.96 19.58 3.15
N ILE A 8 -8.02 18.63 3.22
CA ILE A 8 -8.18 17.27 2.71
C ILE A 8 -8.58 16.33 3.83
N ASN A 9 -9.72 15.67 3.67
CA ASN A 9 -10.14 14.58 4.56
C ASN A 9 -9.36 13.31 4.26
N LEU A 10 -8.96 12.60 5.29
CA LEU A 10 -8.12 11.40 5.21
C LEU A 10 -8.71 10.27 6.04
N THR A 11 -8.50 9.05 5.59
CA THR A 11 -8.52 7.87 6.46
C THR A 11 -7.10 7.36 6.61
N ILE A 12 -6.62 7.26 7.84
CA ILE A 12 -5.28 6.78 8.18
C ILE A 12 -5.39 5.54 9.07
N CYS A 13 -4.75 4.45 8.68
CA CYS A 13 -4.51 3.29 9.52
C CYS A 13 -3.02 3.26 9.88
N LYS A 14 -2.71 3.48 11.15
CA LYS A 14 -1.36 3.27 11.71
C LYS A 14 -1.29 1.84 12.21
N VAL A 15 -0.29 1.10 11.78
CA VAL A 15 -0.02 -0.26 12.24
C VAL A 15 1.36 -0.34 12.88
N SER A 16 1.48 -1.22 13.87
CA SER A 16 2.75 -1.55 14.54
C SER A 16 3.12 -2.98 14.22
N VAL A 17 4.34 -3.21 13.77
CA VAL A 17 4.85 -4.56 13.51
C VAL A 17 4.89 -5.45 14.77
N LEU A 18 4.83 -4.85 15.97
CA LEU A 18 4.86 -5.58 17.23
C LEU A 18 3.49 -6.13 17.66
N THR A 19 2.42 -5.52 17.20
CA THR A 19 1.04 -5.82 17.65
C THR A 19 0.08 -6.17 16.54
N ASP A 20 0.42 -5.86 15.29
CA ASP A 20 -0.46 -6.04 14.15
C ASP A 20 0.13 -7.04 13.14
N ASP A 21 -0.66 -8.02 12.73
CA ASP A 21 -0.32 -8.98 11.69
C ASP A 21 -0.67 -8.37 10.32
N VAL A 22 0.34 -7.81 9.66
CA VAL A 22 0.20 -7.16 8.35
C VAL A 22 0.59 -8.15 7.26
N ARG A 23 -0.32 -8.38 6.32
CA ARG A 23 -0.15 -9.35 5.23
C ARG A 23 -0.52 -8.78 3.87
N LEU A 24 -0.05 -9.44 2.82
CA LEU A 24 -0.53 -9.26 1.46
C LEU A 24 -1.29 -10.50 1.02
N TYR A 25 -2.33 -10.29 0.22
CA TYR A 25 -3.16 -11.35 -0.36
C TYR A 25 -3.37 -11.05 -1.84
N LEU A 26 -3.35 -12.10 -2.66
CA LEU A 26 -3.61 -11.99 -4.09
C LEU A 26 -4.66 -13.00 -4.55
N ARG A 27 -4.43 -14.29 -4.25
CA ARG A 27 -5.25 -15.40 -4.74
C ARG A 27 -5.64 -16.34 -3.60
N THR A 28 -6.77 -17.02 -3.78
CA THR A 28 -7.19 -18.13 -2.94
C THR A 28 -6.26 -19.34 -3.13
N LYS A 29 -6.44 -20.38 -2.31
CA LYS A 29 -5.73 -21.66 -2.46
C LYS A 29 -6.00 -22.33 -3.81
N ASP A 30 -7.16 -22.09 -4.40
CA ASP A 30 -7.56 -22.63 -5.71
C ASP A 30 -7.01 -21.79 -6.89
N GLY A 31 -6.27 -20.72 -6.60
CA GLY A 31 -5.62 -19.87 -7.59
C GLY A 31 -6.51 -18.73 -8.11
N GLU A 32 -7.75 -18.58 -7.64
CA GLU A 32 -8.64 -17.49 -8.03
C GLU A 32 -8.28 -16.17 -7.31
N PRO A 33 -8.33 -15.02 -7.97
CA PRO A 33 -8.13 -13.74 -7.31
C PRO A 33 -9.18 -13.49 -6.23
N PHE A 34 -8.79 -12.95 -5.06
CA PHE A 34 -9.76 -12.49 -4.07
C PHE A 34 -10.66 -11.39 -4.63
N GLY A 35 -10.12 -10.47 -5.38
CA GLY A 35 -10.84 -9.43 -6.10
C GLY A 35 -11.57 -8.39 -5.24
N ASN A 36 -11.95 -8.73 -3.99
CA ASN A 36 -12.66 -7.84 -3.09
C ASN A 36 -12.44 -8.21 -1.60
N PHE A 37 -12.79 -7.28 -0.71
CA PHE A 37 -12.61 -7.48 0.73
C PHE A 37 -13.55 -8.52 1.33
N ASN A 38 -14.74 -8.74 0.76
CA ASN A 38 -15.68 -9.74 1.27
C ASN A 38 -15.17 -11.16 1.06
N ALA A 39 -14.62 -11.47 -0.13
CA ALA A 39 -14.01 -12.77 -0.40
C ALA A 39 -12.84 -13.03 0.55
N LEU A 40 -11.94 -12.03 0.73
CA LEU A 40 -10.83 -12.16 1.68
C LEU A 40 -11.34 -12.34 3.12
N ARG A 41 -12.36 -11.58 3.55
CA ARG A 41 -12.95 -11.69 4.88
C ARG A 41 -13.55 -13.08 5.11
N GLN A 42 -14.23 -13.64 4.12
CA GLN A 42 -14.80 -14.99 4.20
C GLN A 42 -13.70 -16.04 4.35
N GLU A 43 -12.64 -15.97 3.54
CA GLU A 43 -11.48 -16.87 3.64
C GLU A 43 -10.80 -16.79 5.02
N LEU A 44 -10.59 -15.58 5.53
CA LEU A 44 -10.01 -15.40 6.86
C LEU A 44 -10.91 -15.97 7.95
N ASN A 45 -12.23 -15.73 7.86
CA ASN A 45 -13.19 -16.26 8.81
C ASN A 45 -13.23 -17.78 8.87
N ASN A 46 -13.05 -18.46 7.73
CA ASN A 46 -12.96 -19.91 7.64
C ASN A 46 -11.67 -20.48 8.25
N ASN A 47 -10.67 -19.62 8.51
CA ASN A 47 -9.39 -19.98 9.11
C ASN A 47 -9.21 -19.34 10.51
N ASP A 48 -10.30 -19.09 11.24
CA ASP A 48 -10.31 -18.50 12.59
C ASP A 48 -9.56 -17.18 12.71
N LYS A 49 -9.58 -16.40 11.62
CA LYS A 49 -8.98 -15.08 11.56
C LYS A 49 -10.02 -14.01 11.22
N GLU A 50 -9.75 -12.80 11.62
CA GLU A 50 -10.60 -11.65 11.38
C GLU A 50 -9.87 -10.59 10.56
N LEU A 51 -10.56 -10.02 9.56
CA LEU A 51 -10.10 -8.85 8.83
C LEU A 51 -10.40 -7.59 9.65
N SER A 52 -9.36 -6.93 10.16
CA SER A 52 -9.49 -5.67 10.91
C SER A 52 -9.47 -4.45 9.97
N PHE A 53 -8.54 -4.45 9.03
CA PHE A 53 -8.34 -3.40 8.03
C PHE A 53 -7.86 -4.01 6.73
N ALA A 54 -8.25 -3.42 5.59
CA ALA A 54 -7.65 -3.73 4.29
C ALA A 54 -7.70 -2.54 3.34
N MET A 55 -6.82 -2.53 2.35
CA MET A 55 -6.85 -1.64 1.21
C MET A 55 -6.21 -2.31 -0.01
N ASN A 56 -6.47 -1.78 -1.21
CA ASN A 56 -5.71 -2.21 -2.37
C ASN A 56 -4.22 -1.89 -2.17
N ALA A 57 -3.35 -2.81 -2.59
CA ALA A 57 -1.89 -2.65 -2.55
C ALA A 57 -1.35 -2.13 -3.90
N GLY A 58 -0.22 -2.67 -4.36
CA GLY A 58 0.43 -2.23 -5.59
C GLY A 58 -0.42 -2.41 -6.85
N MET A 59 -0.04 -1.70 -7.90
CA MET A 59 -0.74 -1.71 -9.19
C MET A 59 -0.81 -3.09 -9.84
N TYR A 60 -1.86 -3.33 -10.61
CA TYR A 60 -2.15 -4.61 -11.24
C TYR A 60 -2.70 -4.46 -12.66
N HIS A 61 -2.60 -5.53 -13.43
CA HIS A 61 -3.13 -5.66 -14.79
C HIS A 61 -4.64 -5.96 -14.79
N PRO A 62 -5.33 -5.89 -15.94
CA PRO A 62 -6.75 -6.25 -16.05
C PRO A 62 -7.09 -7.67 -15.58
N ASP A 63 -6.14 -8.60 -15.66
CA ASP A 63 -6.24 -9.97 -15.13
C ASP A 63 -5.98 -10.08 -13.63
N LEU A 64 -5.88 -8.94 -12.93
CA LEU A 64 -5.59 -8.78 -11.51
C LEU A 64 -4.19 -9.23 -11.08
N SER A 65 -3.30 -9.59 -12.03
CA SER A 65 -1.91 -9.90 -11.72
C SER A 65 -1.11 -8.64 -11.38
N PRO A 66 -0.13 -8.71 -10.46
CA PRO A 66 0.70 -7.56 -10.09
C PRO A 66 1.51 -7.03 -11.27
N VAL A 67 1.59 -5.70 -11.44
CA VAL A 67 2.47 -5.06 -12.42
C VAL A 67 3.94 -5.24 -12.04
N GLY A 68 4.27 -5.02 -10.77
CA GLY A 68 5.62 -5.12 -10.25
C GLY A 68 5.82 -6.27 -9.27
N HIS A 69 6.93 -6.21 -8.52
CA HIS A 69 7.28 -7.22 -7.55
C HIS A 69 6.13 -7.53 -6.59
N PHE A 70 5.89 -8.82 -6.41
CA PHE A 70 4.93 -9.31 -5.43
C PHE A 70 5.46 -10.57 -4.75
N LYS A 71 5.48 -10.53 -3.44
CA LYS A 71 5.91 -11.62 -2.58
C LYS A 71 4.88 -11.87 -1.49
N GLU A 72 4.51 -13.12 -1.29
CA GLU A 72 3.53 -13.57 -0.32
C GLU A 72 4.10 -14.77 0.42
N GLU A 73 4.15 -14.70 1.74
CA GLU A 73 4.69 -15.75 2.63
C GLU A 73 6.07 -16.29 2.15
N TYR A 74 7.02 -15.39 1.92
CA TYR A 74 8.36 -15.66 1.37
C TYR A 74 8.41 -16.11 -0.10
N ASN A 75 7.25 -16.44 -0.72
CA ASN A 75 7.18 -16.87 -2.12
C ASN A 75 7.11 -15.67 -3.07
N GLU A 76 8.12 -15.54 -3.93
CA GLU A 76 8.11 -14.56 -5.00
C GLU A 76 7.16 -14.99 -6.12
N LYS A 77 6.09 -14.25 -6.32
CA LYS A 77 5.09 -14.47 -7.38
C LYS A 77 5.38 -13.62 -8.63
N LYS A 78 6.06 -12.49 -8.46
CA LYS A 78 6.44 -11.57 -9.53
C LYS A 78 7.79 -10.93 -9.21
N LYS A 79 8.68 -10.90 -10.19
CA LYS A 79 10.01 -10.28 -10.07
C LYS A 79 9.94 -8.75 -10.00
N VAL A 80 11.01 -8.16 -9.50
CA VAL A 80 11.16 -6.70 -9.44
C VAL A 80 11.22 -6.11 -10.86
N VAL A 81 10.49 -5.02 -11.08
CA VAL A 81 10.54 -4.23 -12.30
C VAL A 81 11.34 -2.95 -12.02
N SER A 82 12.54 -2.86 -12.59
CA SER A 82 13.47 -1.74 -12.40
C SER A 82 13.54 -0.77 -13.59
N LYS A 83 12.93 -1.14 -14.72
CA LYS A 83 12.93 -0.31 -15.93
C LYS A 83 11.81 0.73 -15.89
N PRO A 84 12.02 1.94 -16.44
CA PRO A 84 10.94 2.89 -16.63
C PRO A 84 9.87 2.31 -17.56
N GLY A 85 8.64 2.77 -17.38
CA GLY A 85 7.50 2.29 -18.16
C GLY A 85 6.37 3.31 -18.21
N PRO A 86 5.22 2.96 -18.76
CA PRO A 86 4.09 3.87 -18.86
C PRO A 86 3.43 4.14 -17.50
N GLY A 87 2.68 5.22 -17.44
CA GLY A 87 1.83 5.57 -16.32
C GLY A 87 2.59 5.90 -15.03
N ASN A 88 1.88 5.85 -13.93
CA ASN A 88 2.41 6.20 -12.62
C ASN A 88 3.45 5.20 -12.12
N PHE A 89 3.27 3.90 -12.42
CA PHE A 89 4.23 2.87 -12.04
C PHE A 89 5.63 3.12 -12.64
N GLY A 90 5.68 3.54 -13.90
CA GLY A 90 6.93 3.82 -14.61
C GLY A 90 7.54 5.19 -14.31
N MET A 91 6.90 6.01 -13.48
CA MET A 91 7.46 7.30 -13.02
C MET A 91 8.51 7.02 -11.94
N LEU A 92 9.75 6.87 -12.36
CA LEU A 92 10.87 6.62 -11.43
C LEU A 92 11.24 7.87 -10.60
N PRO A 93 11.68 7.68 -9.35
CA PRO A 93 11.81 6.41 -8.63
C PRO A 93 10.45 5.81 -8.23
N ASN A 94 10.29 4.51 -8.47
CA ASN A 94 9.26 3.70 -7.89
C ASN A 94 9.82 2.90 -6.69
N GLY A 95 8.99 2.13 -5.98
CA GLY A 95 9.44 1.50 -4.76
C GLY A 95 8.70 0.23 -4.38
N ILE A 96 9.16 -0.37 -3.30
CA ILE A 96 8.65 -1.63 -2.77
C ILE A 96 8.33 -1.45 -1.28
N PHE A 97 7.08 -1.68 -0.90
CA PHE A 97 6.72 -1.86 0.49
C PHE A 97 7.02 -3.29 0.89
N CYS A 98 7.84 -3.45 1.91
CA CYS A 98 8.31 -4.72 2.42
C CYS A 98 7.91 -4.89 3.89
N ILE A 99 7.37 -6.06 4.20
CA ILE A 99 6.98 -6.50 5.53
C ILE A 99 7.98 -7.59 5.94
N GLY A 100 8.84 -7.28 6.90
CA GLY A 100 9.75 -8.24 7.54
C GLY A 100 9.12 -8.85 8.80
N SER A 101 9.87 -9.69 9.51
CA SER A 101 9.35 -10.36 10.72
C SER A 101 9.08 -9.40 11.89
N ASN A 102 9.86 -8.33 12.00
CA ASN A 102 9.75 -7.34 13.08
C ASN A 102 10.03 -5.90 12.61
N TRP A 103 9.85 -5.63 11.33
CA TRP A 103 10.04 -4.32 10.74
C TRP A 103 9.18 -4.14 9.50
N LEU A 104 8.86 -2.87 9.18
CA LEU A 104 8.11 -2.44 8.00
C LEU A 104 8.92 -1.35 7.30
N ASN A 105 9.16 -1.46 5.98
CA ASN A 105 9.89 -0.43 5.28
C ASN A 105 9.43 -0.24 3.84
N VAL A 106 9.51 1.00 3.37
CA VAL A 106 9.41 1.34 1.96
C VAL A 106 10.82 1.58 1.43
N TYR A 107 11.23 0.79 0.45
CA TYR A 107 12.49 0.91 -0.25
C TYR A 107 12.27 1.53 -1.63
N GLU A 108 13.22 2.34 -2.07
CA GLU A 108 13.38 2.62 -3.48
C GLU A 108 13.80 1.33 -4.20
N THR A 109 13.42 1.17 -5.47
CA THR A 109 13.58 -0.12 -6.18
C THR A 109 15.03 -0.58 -6.30
N PHE A 110 15.99 0.31 -6.60
CA PHE A 110 17.39 -0.07 -6.69
C PHE A 110 18.01 -0.32 -5.31
N ASP A 111 17.61 0.45 -4.29
CA ASP A 111 17.96 0.19 -2.90
C ASP A 111 17.48 -1.19 -2.43
N TYR A 112 16.29 -1.61 -2.87
CA TYR A 112 15.75 -2.94 -2.57
C TYR A 112 16.59 -4.05 -3.21
N LEU A 113 16.97 -3.87 -4.49
CA LEU A 113 17.79 -4.82 -5.23
C LEU A 113 19.20 -4.96 -4.65
N ASP A 114 19.80 -3.85 -4.23
CA ASP A 114 21.14 -3.81 -3.61
C ASP A 114 21.13 -4.46 -2.22
N LYS A 115 20.19 -4.06 -1.37
CA LYS A 115 20.10 -4.50 0.02
C LYS A 115 19.53 -5.91 0.20
N THR A 116 18.80 -6.42 -0.80
CA THR A 116 18.14 -7.74 -0.80
C THR A 116 17.47 -8.10 0.54
N PRO A 117 16.56 -7.26 1.06
CA PRO A 117 15.99 -7.44 2.39
C PRO A 117 15.14 -8.72 2.49
N LYS A 118 15.17 -9.36 3.65
CA LYS A 118 14.35 -10.56 3.91
C LYS A 118 12.90 -10.15 4.21
N CYS A 119 12.11 -9.95 3.16
CA CYS A 119 10.68 -9.68 3.29
C CYS A 119 9.87 -10.98 3.38
N ASN A 120 8.93 -11.03 4.33
CA ASN A 120 7.88 -12.06 4.34
C ASN A 120 6.86 -11.77 3.24
N TYR A 121 6.52 -10.49 3.09
CA TYR A 121 5.63 -9.97 2.05
C TYR A 121 6.26 -8.74 1.39
N ALA A 122 6.03 -8.55 0.11
CA ALA A 122 6.48 -7.36 -0.61
C ALA A 122 5.51 -7.00 -1.75
N THR A 123 5.30 -5.71 -1.98
CA THR A 123 4.52 -5.22 -3.12
C THR A 123 5.19 -3.99 -3.72
N GLN A 124 5.41 -4.01 -5.03
CA GLN A 124 5.96 -2.89 -5.77
C GLN A 124 4.86 -2.01 -6.34
N SER A 125 5.07 -0.72 -6.29
CA SER A 125 4.21 0.27 -6.93
C SER A 125 4.98 1.55 -7.25
N GLY A 126 4.30 2.60 -7.67
CA GLY A 126 4.95 3.87 -7.99
C GLY A 126 4.00 4.99 -8.36
N PRO A 127 4.51 6.20 -8.26
CA PRO A 127 5.87 6.59 -7.88
C PRO A 127 6.12 6.55 -6.35
N MET A 128 7.39 6.66 -5.94
CA MET A 128 7.71 7.06 -4.57
C MET A 128 7.12 8.44 -4.30
N LEU A 129 6.41 8.59 -3.18
CA LEU A 129 5.85 9.88 -2.75
C LEU A 129 6.89 10.71 -2.00
N VAL A 130 7.60 10.03 -1.11
CA VAL A 130 8.71 10.58 -0.32
C VAL A 130 9.87 9.60 -0.43
N LEU A 131 11.06 10.12 -0.67
CA LEU A 131 12.31 9.38 -0.69
C LEU A 131 13.34 10.13 0.15
N ASN A 132 13.85 9.51 1.22
CA ASN A 132 14.84 10.09 2.12
C ASN A 132 14.45 11.51 2.58
N ASN A 133 13.22 11.68 3.09
CA ASN A 133 12.63 12.95 3.52
C ASN A 133 12.45 14.00 2.41
N ARG A 134 12.57 13.64 1.13
CA ARG A 134 12.35 14.55 0.00
C ARG A 134 11.14 14.13 -0.81
N LEU A 135 10.33 15.10 -1.23
CA LEU A 135 9.24 14.82 -2.17
C LEU A 135 9.82 14.42 -3.52
N HIS A 136 9.09 13.58 -4.24
CA HIS A 136 9.46 13.21 -5.60
C HIS A 136 9.64 14.46 -6.48
N PRO A 137 10.78 14.62 -7.19
CA PRO A 137 11.15 15.88 -7.86
C PRO A 137 10.23 16.28 -9.01
N ARG A 138 9.46 15.33 -9.58
CA ARG A 138 8.54 15.59 -10.69
C ARG A 138 7.14 16.02 -10.25
N PHE A 139 6.87 16.13 -8.94
CA PHE A 139 5.55 16.54 -8.46
C PHE A 139 5.38 18.05 -8.53
N LEU A 140 4.38 18.48 -9.28
CA LEU A 140 4.04 19.87 -9.45
C LEU A 140 2.96 20.29 -8.44
N LYS A 141 3.21 21.36 -7.70
CA LYS A 141 2.29 21.92 -6.70
C LYS A 141 0.93 22.23 -7.29
N GLU A 142 0.91 22.85 -8.46
CA GLU A 142 -0.31 23.32 -9.15
C GLU A 142 -0.86 22.28 -10.16
N SER A 143 -0.47 21.01 -10.04
CA SER A 143 -0.97 19.96 -10.93
C SER A 143 -2.49 19.83 -10.85
N LYS A 144 -3.16 19.84 -11.99
CA LYS A 144 -4.59 19.62 -12.12
C LYS A 144 -4.98 18.13 -12.09
N SER A 145 -3.99 17.22 -12.13
CA SER A 145 -4.20 15.76 -12.07
C SER A 145 -4.56 15.35 -10.62
N LYS A 146 -5.83 15.46 -10.27
CA LYS A 146 -6.36 15.16 -8.94
C LYS A 146 -7.19 13.88 -8.97
N PHE A 147 -6.94 12.98 -8.03
CA PHE A 147 -7.62 11.69 -7.86
C PHE A 147 -7.78 11.37 -6.37
N ILE A 148 -8.72 10.49 -6.04
CA ILE A 148 -8.69 9.80 -4.75
C ILE A 148 -7.46 8.89 -4.76
N ARG A 149 -6.56 9.08 -3.80
CA ARG A 149 -5.27 8.38 -3.76
C ARG A 149 -5.10 7.59 -2.50
N ASN A 150 -4.37 6.49 -2.59
CA ASN A 150 -3.91 5.74 -1.45
C ASN A 150 -2.42 5.40 -1.54
N GLY A 151 -1.84 5.08 -0.41
CA GLY A 151 -0.42 4.78 -0.33
C GLY A 151 0.01 4.39 1.07
N VAL A 152 1.29 4.10 1.21
CA VAL A 152 1.93 3.70 2.46
C VAL A 152 3.17 4.54 2.75
N GLY A 153 3.36 4.92 4.00
CA GLY A 153 4.62 5.47 4.51
C GLY A 153 5.10 4.68 5.70
N THR A 154 6.40 4.66 5.95
CA THR A 154 6.98 3.96 7.11
C THR A 154 7.71 4.92 8.02
N SER A 155 7.70 4.64 9.33
CA SER A 155 8.46 5.39 10.31
C SER A 155 9.98 5.19 10.16
N ALA A 156 10.78 6.12 10.64
CA ALA A 156 12.23 6.06 10.56
C ALA A 156 12.83 4.84 11.29
N ASP A 157 12.21 4.44 12.41
CA ASP A 157 12.59 3.27 13.21
C ASP A 157 12.05 1.95 12.62
N LYS A 158 11.29 2.00 11.50
CA LYS A 158 10.69 0.87 10.80
C LYS A 158 9.69 0.04 11.62
N LYS A 159 9.22 0.56 12.75
CA LYS A 159 8.26 -0.12 13.62
C LYS A 159 6.81 0.12 13.21
N TYR A 160 6.55 1.20 12.48
CA TYR A 160 5.21 1.61 12.09
C TYR A 160 5.09 1.78 10.57
N ALA A 161 3.92 1.43 10.04
CA ALA A 161 3.46 1.85 8.73
C ALA A 161 2.17 2.66 8.85
N TYR A 162 2.01 3.60 7.94
CA TYR A 162 0.83 4.46 7.83
C TYR A 162 0.19 4.20 6.47
N PHE A 163 -0.96 3.55 6.47
CA PHE A 163 -1.77 3.37 5.28
C PHE A 163 -2.76 4.53 5.20
N VAL A 164 -2.67 5.29 4.12
CA VAL A 164 -3.44 6.52 3.93
C VAL A 164 -4.30 6.42 2.69
N LYS A 165 -5.57 6.75 2.82
CA LYS A 165 -6.49 7.04 1.73
C LYS A 165 -6.97 8.49 1.84
N ALA A 166 -6.79 9.28 0.78
CA ALA A 166 -7.45 10.57 0.67
C ALA A 166 -8.94 10.34 0.38
N GLU A 167 -9.82 11.07 1.08
CA GLU A 167 -11.26 11.03 0.84
C GLU A 167 -11.68 12.08 -0.19
N ASP A 168 -10.85 13.10 -0.37
CA ASP A 168 -10.98 14.13 -1.40
C ASP A 168 -9.96 13.90 -2.52
N THR A 169 -10.24 14.43 -3.71
CA THR A 169 -9.30 14.36 -4.83
C THR A 169 -8.07 15.23 -4.60
N VAL A 170 -6.89 14.66 -4.71
CA VAL A 170 -5.61 15.34 -4.48
C VAL A 170 -4.62 15.08 -5.61
N ASN A 171 -3.74 16.05 -5.89
CA ASN A 171 -2.58 15.81 -6.75
C ASN A 171 -1.46 15.10 -5.99
N PHE A 172 -0.44 14.62 -6.69
CA PHE A 172 0.67 13.91 -6.06
C PHE A 172 1.47 14.78 -5.08
N TYR A 173 1.65 16.07 -5.37
CA TYR A 173 2.39 16.97 -4.50
C TYR A 173 1.73 17.08 -3.11
N THR A 174 0.43 17.37 -3.07
CA THR A 174 -0.32 17.46 -1.82
C THR A 174 -0.38 16.11 -1.09
N PHE A 175 -0.62 15.02 -1.83
CA PHE A 175 -0.67 13.69 -1.23
C PHE A 175 0.67 13.26 -0.62
N ALA A 176 1.79 13.56 -1.27
CA ALA A 176 3.12 13.29 -0.75
C ALA A 176 3.47 14.12 0.50
N ARG A 177 2.99 15.38 0.58
CA ARG A 177 3.15 16.23 1.77
C ARG A 177 2.48 15.65 3.01
N ILE A 178 1.37 14.94 2.86
CA ILE A 178 0.72 14.23 3.97
C ILE A 178 1.72 13.29 4.66
N PHE A 179 2.41 12.48 3.89
CA PHE A 179 3.41 11.55 4.44
C PHE A 179 4.63 12.27 5.02
N LYS A 180 5.17 13.26 4.31
CA LYS A 180 6.36 13.98 4.74
C LYS A 180 6.10 14.89 5.93
N GLU A 181 5.07 15.72 5.85
CA GLU A 181 4.88 16.83 6.79
C GLU A 181 4.02 16.44 8.00
N LYS A 182 2.93 15.70 7.77
CA LYS A 182 2.04 15.25 8.85
C LYS A 182 2.53 13.97 9.53
N LEU A 183 2.87 12.94 8.75
CA LEU A 183 3.23 11.62 9.27
C LEU A 183 4.72 11.46 9.55
N LYS A 184 5.55 12.41 9.09
CA LYS A 184 7.02 12.38 9.25
C LYS A 184 7.64 11.08 8.74
N ALA A 185 7.04 10.48 7.69
CA ALA A 185 7.54 9.27 7.06
C ALA A 185 8.70 9.61 6.11
N PRO A 186 9.94 9.12 6.37
CA PRO A 186 11.09 9.40 5.53
C PRO A 186 10.97 8.78 4.13
N ASN A 187 10.22 7.68 4.02
CA ASN A 187 9.91 7.03 2.75
C ASN A 187 8.40 6.73 2.66
N ALA A 188 7.81 7.00 1.50
CA ALA A 188 6.41 6.72 1.23
C ALA A 188 6.20 6.36 -0.23
N LEU A 189 5.24 5.46 -0.48
CA LEU A 189 4.94 4.86 -1.76
C LEU A 189 3.46 5.06 -2.10
N TYR A 190 3.19 5.46 -3.32
CA TYR A 190 1.85 5.48 -3.89
C TYR A 190 1.43 4.08 -4.34
N PHE A 191 0.19 3.69 -4.05
CA PHE A 191 -0.34 2.42 -4.51
C PHE A 191 -1.19 2.58 -5.77
N ASP A 192 -2.35 3.25 -5.69
CA ASP A 192 -3.22 3.44 -6.85
C ASP A 192 -4.11 4.70 -6.69
N GLY A 193 -4.67 5.18 -7.80
CA GLY A 193 -5.60 6.29 -7.86
C GLY A 193 -6.86 6.01 -8.69
N LYS A 194 -6.86 4.96 -9.53
CA LYS A 194 -8.08 4.49 -10.17
C LYS A 194 -8.92 3.67 -9.21
N ILE A 195 -8.24 2.84 -8.42
CA ILE A 195 -8.85 1.98 -7.42
C ILE A 195 -8.23 2.33 -6.07
N SER A 196 -8.92 3.18 -5.31
CA SER A 196 -8.54 3.54 -3.94
C SER A 196 -9.65 3.13 -3.00
N ARG A 197 -9.56 1.92 -2.44
CA ARG A 197 -10.58 1.31 -1.59
C ARG A 197 -10.03 0.93 -0.24
N LEU A 198 -10.93 0.88 0.70
CA LEU A 198 -10.62 0.60 2.09
C LEU A 198 -11.74 -0.21 2.74
N TYR A 199 -11.34 -1.19 3.53
CA TYR A 199 -12.15 -1.87 4.52
C TYR A 199 -11.63 -1.50 5.91
N SER A 200 -12.52 -1.22 6.84
CA SER A 200 -12.19 -1.03 8.25
C SER A 200 -13.34 -1.48 9.13
N LYS A 201 -13.09 -2.49 9.98
CA LYS A 201 -14.07 -2.94 10.97
C LYS A 201 -14.38 -1.83 11.97
N GLU A 202 -13.36 -1.13 12.47
CA GLU A 202 -13.49 -0.02 13.41
C GLU A 202 -14.38 1.13 12.89
N LEU A 203 -14.27 1.45 11.59
CA LEU A 203 -15.05 2.51 10.96
C LEU A 203 -16.38 2.02 10.38
N ASN A 204 -16.70 0.74 10.53
CA ASN A 204 -17.84 0.07 9.87
C ASN A 204 -17.88 0.38 8.37
N ARG A 205 -16.73 0.27 7.70
CA ARG A 205 -16.54 0.66 6.30
C ARG A 205 -16.11 -0.52 5.44
N ASN A 206 -16.74 -0.64 4.27
CA ASN A 206 -16.42 -1.62 3.27
C ASN A 206 -16.67 -1.04 1.88
N ASP A 207 -15.62 -0.51 1.25
CA ASP A 207 -15.71 0.11 -0.07
C ASP A 207 -15.90 -0.95 -1.16
N PHE A 208 -16.89 -0.75 -2.04
CA PHE A 208 -17.22 -1.65 -3.15
C PHE A 208 -16.78 -1.09 -4.50
N GLY A 209 -16.79 -1.96 -5.54
CA GLY A 209 -16.62 -1.59 -6.96
C GLY A 209 -15.80 -2.65 -7.73
N TRP A 210 -15.02 -2.23 -8.74
CA TRP A 210 -14.26 -3.12 -9.63
C TRP A 210 -13.33 -4.06 -8.89
N PRO A 211 -13.12 -5.30 -9.37
CA PRO A 211 -12.18 -6.23 -8.75
C PRO A 211 -10.79 -5.62 -8.57
N MET A 212 -10.12 -6.01 -7.48
CA MET A 212 -8.76 -5.58 -7.12
C MET A 212 -7.78 -6.74 -7.28
N GLY A 213 -6.55 -6.43 -7.65
CA GLY A 213 -5.43 -7.37 -7.61
C GLY A 213 -4.91 -7.52 -6.16
N PRO A 214 -3.65 -7.14 -5.88
CA PRO A 214 -3.08 -7.27 -4.54
C PRO A 214 -3.86 -6.50 -3.47
N ILE A 215 -4.14 -7.17 -2.36
CA ILE A 215 -4.80 -6.60 -1.17
C ILE A 215 -3.81 -6.61 -0.02
N LEU A 216 -3.64 -5.46 0.62
CA LEU A 216 -2.97 -5.33 1.90
C LEU A 216 -4.01 -5.45 3.01
N ALA A 217 -3.72 -6.23 4.04
CA ALA A 217 -4.63 -6.45 5.16
C ALA A 217 -3.91 -6.44 6.51
N VAL A 218 -4.64 -6.03 7.53
CA VAL A 218 -4.32 -6.24 8.95
C VAL A 218 -5.28 -7.30 9.47
N VAL A 219 -4.71 -8.38 9.96
CA VAL A 219 -5.42 -9.58 10.39
C VAL A 219 -5.29 -9.75 11.90
N ARG A 220 -6.32 -10.30 12.54
CA ARG A 220 -6.30 -10.68 13.95
C ARG A 220 -6.77 -12.12 14.11
N SER A 221 -6.32 -12.80 15.16
CA SER A 221 -6.97 -14.03 15.60
C SER A 221 -8.39 -13.70 16.06
N LYS A 222 -9.35 -14.60 15.87
CA LYS A 222 -10.63 -14.51 16.56
C LYS A 222 -10.41 -14.98 17.99
N ASP A 223 -10.87 -14.19 18.95
CA ASP A 223 -10.95 -14.56 20.36
C ASP A 223 -12.01 -15.67 20.55
#